data_f8ccdbc1c55e610941129bc24ef2174b
#
_entry.id   f8ccdbc1c55e610941129bc24ef2174b
#
_cell.length_a   1.000
_cell.length_b   1.000
_cell.length_c   1.000
_cell.angle_alpha   90.00
_cell.angle_beta   90.00
_cell.angle_gamma   90.00
#
_symmetry.space_group_name_H-M   'P 1'
#
loop_
_entity.id
_entity.type
_entity.pdbx_description
1 polymer ?
#
loop_
_entity_poly.entity_id
_entity_poly.type
_entity_poly.pdbx_seq_one_letter_code
_entity_poly.pdbx_strand_id
1 'polypeptide(L)'
;MINRANELLERFMRYAAVTTQSEAGAKTVPSTAGQRVLAQMLAEELKALGLSDVEVSEYAVVTGRLPSNLPAGAQAPKVGWCAHLDTVDAGLSPDIHPQVVKNYQGGDICLNAEKNLWLRVAEHPEVERYVGDDLLLSDGTSVLGADNKSAIANIMTALHIIVEEGRPHGDIYVAFVPDEEIGLCGAKKIDFSKFPVDFAYTIDSCELGEIVWQTFNAGSAWVDIQGITAHPMSSKGQLLNPILVAHDFIGMLDRGQTPEFTEKTXXXGRSRQMPRVA
;
A
#
# COMPACT_ATOMS: atom_id res chain seq x y z
N MET A 1 24.98 6.07 17.69
CA MET A 1 23.70 6.29 16.95
C MET A 1 22.54 6.09 17.90
N ILE A 2 21.61 7.04 17.92
CA ILE A 2 20.38 6.89 18.72
C ILE A 2 19.54 5.80 18.06
N ASN A 3 19.07 4.86 18.87
CA ASN A 3 18.19 3.80 18.36
C ASN A 3 16.80 4.39 18.13
N ARG A 4 16.38 4.46 16.87
CA ARG A 4 15.09 5.01 16.46
C ARG A 4 13.99 3.94 16.30
N ALA A 5 14.30 2.69 16.61
CA ALA A 5 13.33 1.60 16.42
C ALA A 5 12.04 1.84 17.19
N ASN A 6 12.14 2.31 18.44
CA ASN A 6 10.95 2.60 19.24
C ASN A 6 10.12 3.74 18.63
N GLU A 7 10.79 4.79 18.15
CA GLU A 7 10.09 5.92 17.50
C GLU A 7 9.35 5.46 16.24
N LEU A 8 10.02 4.65 15.41
CA LEU A 8 9.40 4.09 14.20
C LEU A 8 8.20 3.24 14.57
N LEU A 9 8.34 2.37 15.57
CA LEU A 9 7.25 1.50 16.01
C LEU A 9 6.07 2.33 16.52
N GLU A 10 6.33 3.33 17.37
CA GLU A 10 5.28 4.19 17.92
C GLU A 10 4.53 4.93 16.81
N ARG A 11 5.25 5.47 15.81
CA ARG A 11 4.61 6.13 14.66
C ARG A 11 3.76 5.13 13.88
N PHE A 12 4.33 3.97 13.55
CA PHE A 12 3.60 2.95 12.79
C PHE A 12 2.31 2.54 13.53
N MET A 13 2.41 2.25 14.83
CA MET A 13 1.25 1.83 15.62
C MET A 13 0.15 2.90 15.62
N ARG A 14 0.53 4.19 15.74
CA ARG A 14 -0.43 5.29 15.69
C ARG A 14 -1.10 5.38 14.31
N TYR A 15 -0.33 5.22 13.24
CA TYR A 15 -0.88 5.30 11.89
C TYR A 15 -1.74 4.07 11.57
N ALA A 16 -1.32 2.89 12.01
CA ALA A 16 -2.07 1.65 11.84
C ALA A 16 -3.43 1.69 12.55
N ALA A 17 -3.51 2.43 13.67
CA ALA A 17 -4.77 2.56 14.42
C ALA A 17 -5.85 3.36 13.65
N VAL A 18 -5.49 4.04 12.57
CA VAL A 18 -6.46 4.73 11.73
C VAL A 18 -6.86 3.80 10.57
N THR A 19 -8.13 3.46 10.50
CA THR A 19 -8.67 2.61 9.43
C THR A 19 -8.67 3.39 8.12
N THR A 20 -7.83 2.99 7.14
CA THR A 20 -7.67 3.72 5.88
C THR A 20 -7.85 2.84 4.64
N GLN A 21 -8.47 1.67 4.78
CA GLN A 21 -8.70 0.80 3.63
C GLN A 21 -9.44 1.55 2.53
N SER A 22 -8.92 1.47 1.30
CA SER A 22 -9.57 2.11 0.14
C SER A 22 -10.74 1.27 -0.36
N GLU A 23 -11.71 1.92 -1.02
CA GLU A 23 -12.93 1.27 -1.50
C GLU A 23 -12.99 1.35 -3.02
N ALA A 24 -12.75 0.20 -3.68
CA ALA A 24 -12.81 0.10 -5.13
C ALA A 24 -14.22 0.45 -5.64
N GLY A 25 -14.28 1.28 -6.66
CA GLY A 25 -15.56 1.72 -7.23
C GLY A 25 -16.16 2.97 -6.62
N ALA A 26 -15.55 3.50 -5.55
CA ALA A 26 -15.98 4.77 -4.97
C ALA A 26 -15.90 5.89 -6.02
N LYS A 27 -16.78 6.87 -5.89
CA LYS A 27 -16.86 8.01 -6.83
C LYS A 27 -16.15 9.26 -6.29
N THR A 28 -15.66 9.18 -5.07
CA THR A 28 -14.97 10.30 -4.40
C THR A 28 -13.50 9.94 -4.15
N VAL A 29 -12.67 10.95 -4.02
CA VAL A 29 -11.28 10.83 -3.55
C VAL A 29 -11.15 11.75 -2.35
N PRO A 30 -10.77 11.24 -1.19
CA PRO A 30 -10.48 9.83 -0.90
C PRO A 30 -11.74 8.97 -0.92
N SER A 31 -11.55 7.69 -1.19
CA SER A 31 -12.65 6.71 -1.25
C SER A 31 -13.24 6.44 0.13
N THR A 32 -12.45 6.61 1.19
CA THR A 32 -12.90 6.39 2.58
C THR A 32 -12.47 7.55 3.47
N ALA A 33 -13.29 7.83 4.48
CA ALA A 33 -13.08 8.97 5.37
C ALA A 33 -11.82 8.85 6.25
N GLY A 34 -11.42 7.62 6.59
CA GLY A 34 -10.26 7.40 7.43
C GLY A 34 -8.95 7.92 6.82
N GLN A 35 -8.85 7.90 5.49
CA GLN A 35 -7.68 8.44 4.82
C GLN A 35 -7.53 9.94 5.10
N ARG A 36 -8.64 10.69 5.15
CA ARG A 36 -8.60 12.12 5.51
C ARG A 36 -8.19 12.31 6.98
N VAL A 37 -8.62 11.40 7.87
CA VAL A 37 -8.23 11.45 9.28
C VAL A 37 -6.70 11.30 9.39
N LEU A 38 -6.14 10.30 8.71
CA LEU A 38 -4.69 10.10 8.71
C LEU A 38 -3.97 11.30 8.07
N ALA A 39 -4.49 11.82 6.96
CA ALA A 39 -3.92 12.99 6.29
C ALA A 39 -3.82 14.19 7.24
N GLN A 40 -4.88 14.46 8.01
CA GLN A 40 -4.89 15.56 8.96
C GLN A 40 -3.90 15.34 10.10
N MET A 41 -3.83 14.11 10.62
CA MET A 41 -2.87 13.74 11.66
C MET A 41 -1.43 14.01 11.18
N LEU A 42 -1.10 13.57 9.96
CA LEU A 42 0.22 13.76 9.39
C LEU A 42 0.53 15.23 9.15
N ALA A 43 -0.43 16.01 8.69
CA ALA A 43 -0.24 17.45 8.47
C ALA A 43 0.12 18.16 9.78
N GLU A 44 -0.56 17.83 10.89
CA GLU A 44 -0.25 18.41 12.19
C GLU A 44 1.14 17.99 12.66
N GLU A 45 1.52 16.74 12.41
CA GLU A 45 2.85 16.24 12.77
C GLU A 45 3.95 16.92 11.95
N LEU A 46 3.72 17.14 10.63
CA LEU A 46 4.65 17.87 9.77
C LEU A 46 4.86 19.30 10.26
N LYS A 47 3.76 19.98 10.65
CA LYS A 47 3.84 21.33 11.21
C LYS A 47 4.64 21.34 12.51
N ALA A 48 4.43 20.34 13.37
CA ALA A 48 5.16 20.22 14.63
C ALA A 48 6.66 19.98 14.40
N LEU A 49 7.01 19.32 13.30
CA LEU A 49 8.41 19.13 12.89
C LEU A 49 9.03 20.40 12.27
N GLY A 50 8.24 21.44 12.05
CA GLY A 50 8.75 22.71 11.52
C GLY A 50 8.66 22.83 9.99
N LEU A 51 7.92 21.95 9.32
CA LEU A 51 7.74 22.11 7.87
C LEU A 51 6.85 23.31 7.58
N SER A 52 7.17 24.00 6.49
CA SER A 52 6.36 25.09 5.96
C SER A 52 5.42 24.59 4.86
N ASP A 53 4.45 25.44 4.50
CA ASP A 53 3.56 25.20 3.38
C ASP A 53 2.77 23.89 3.51
N VAL A 54 2.50 23.46 4.75
CA VAL A 54 1.79 22.21 5.02
C VAL A 54 0.29 22.40 4.75
N GLU A 55 -0.24 21.58 3.86
CA GLU A 55 -1.63 21.67 3.41
C GLU A 55 -2.23 20.27 3.27
N VAL A 56 -3.53 20.14 3.53
CA VAL A 56 -4.33 18.96 3.19
C VAL A 56 -5.38 19.42 2.19
N SER A 57 -5.30 18.92 0.98
CA SER A 57 -6.23 19.33 -0.09
C SER A 57 -7.63 18.77 0.11
N GLU A 58 -8.57 19.22 -0.73
CA GLU A 58 -9.93 18.67 -0.75
C GLU A 58 -9.95 17.18 -1.06
N TYR A 59 -8.89 16.66 -1.67
CA TYR A 59 -8.74 15.24 -2.00
C TYR A 59 -7.94 14.48 -0.94
N ALA A 60 -7.65 15.09 0.22
CA ALA A 60 -6.83 14.50 1.29
C ALA A 60 -5.37 14.23 0.87
N VAL A 61 -4.89 14.88 -0.20
CA VAL A 61 -3.47 14.89 -0.50
C VAL A 61 -2.79 15.83 0.50
N VAL A 62 -1.77 15.33 1.20
CA VAL A 62 -0.96 16.13 2.13
C VAL A 62 0.30 16.56 1.39
N THR A 63 0.61 17.86 1.42
CA THR A 63 1.91 18.34 0.95
C THR A 63 2.56 19.19 2.04
N GLY A 64 3.89 19.27 2.02
CA GLY A 64 4.64 20.11 2.94
C GLY A 64 6.08 20.24 2.50
N ARG A 65 6.78 21.27 2.99
CA ARG A 65 8.15 21.54 2.62
C ARG A 65 9.02 21.75 3.86
N LEU A 66 10.13 21.05 3.95
CA LEU A 66 11.21 21.35 4.90
C LEU A 66 12.17 22.29 4.15
N PRO A 67 12.20 23.59 4.52
CA PRO A 67 13.03 24.55 3.79
C PRO A 67 14.52 24.24 3.94
N SER A 68 15.28 24.46 2.88
CA SER A 68 16.73 24.28 2.88
C SER A 68 17.39 25.05 4.02
N ASN A 69 18.37 24.41 4.66
CA ASN A 69 19.22 25.07 5.66
C ASN A 69 20.64 25.32 5.15
N LEU A 70 20.85 25.18 3.83
CA LEU A 70 22.16 25.43 3.23
C LEU A 70 22.49 26.92 3.22
N PRO A 71 23.79 27.28 3.19
CA PRO A 71 24.19 28.69 3.09
C PRO A 71 23.61 29.39 1.87
N ALA A 72 23.37 30.69 1.99
CA ALA A 72 22.81 31.47 0.89
C ALA A 72 23.68 31.32 -0.37
N GLY A 73 23.01 31.03 -1.49
CA GLY A 73 23.66 30.82 -2.77
C GLY A 73 24.03 29.37 -3.09
N ALA A 74 23.95 28.48 -2.12
CA ALA A 74 24.19 27.06 -2.37
C ALA A 74 23.10 26.49 -3.28
N GLN A 75 23.50 25.63 -4.19
CA GLN A 75 22.58 24.95 -5.10
C GLN A 75 22.36 23.52 -4.65
N ALA A 76 21.13 23.10 -4.56
CA ALA A 76 20.77 21.73 -4.26
C ALA A 76 19.43 21.42 -4.95
N PRO A 77 19.22 20.20 -5.42
CA PRO A 77 17.94 19.86 -6.02
C PRO A 77 16.82 19.88 -4.96
N LYS A 78 15.61 20.11 -5.41
CA LYS A 78 14.39 19.97 -4.62
C LYS A 78 13.98 18.50 -4.69
N VAL A 79 13.98 17.82 -3.58
CA VAL A 79 13.73 16.38 -3.52
C VAL A 79 12.35 16.13 -2.91
N GLY A 80 11.56 15.27 -3.54
CA GLY A 80 10.27 14.85 -3.02
C GLY A 80 10.31 13.47 -2.40
N TRP A 81 9.55 13.25 -1.34
CA TRP A 81 9.30 11.93 -0.74
C TRP A 81 7.81 11.67 -0.75
N CYS A 82 7.42 10.53 -1.33
CA CYS A 82 6.01 10.18 -1.51
C CYS A 82 5.69 8.84 -0.85
N ALA A 83 4.48 8.74 -0.30
CA ALA A 83 3.92 7.49 0.20
C ALA A 83 2.40 7.58 0.12
N HIS A 84 1.70 6.43 0.20
CA HIS A 84 0.24 6.48 0.17
C HIS A 84 -0.38 6.21 1.54
N LEU A 85 -1.61 6.74 1.69
CA LEU A 85 -2.34 6.73 2.97
C LEU A 85 -3.18 5.47 3.15
N ASP A 86 -3.68 4.93 2.04
CA ASP A 86 -4.64 3.83 2.09
C ASP A 86 -3.96 2.48 2.27
N THR A 87 -4.77 1.51 2.64
CA THR A 87 -4.39 0.10 2.67
C THR A 87 -5.30 -0.66 1.73
N VAL A 88 -4.80 -1.78 1.20
CA VAL A 88 -5.51 -2.61 0.23
C VAL A 88 -6.72 -3.30 0.87
N ASP A 89 -7.77 -3.50 0.09
CA ASP A 89 -8.88 -4.37 0.46
C ASP A 89 -8.53 -5.81 0.06
N ALA A 90 -8.03 -6.58 1.01
CA ALA A 90 -7.70 -8.00 0.81
C ALA A 90 -8.84 -8.93 1.24
N GLY A 91 -10.03 -8.39 1.50
CA GLY A 91 -11.16 -9.19 1.99
C GLY A 91 -11.05 -9.58 3.46
N LEU A 92 -10.21 -8.86 4.20
CA LEU A 92 -10.00 -9.04 5.63
C LEU A 92 -10.59 -7.86 6.40
N SER A 93 -10.39 -7.84 7.73
CA SER A 93 -10.82 -6.69 8.52
C SER A 93 -10.14 -5.41 8.03
N PRO A 94 -10.89 -4.31 7.83
CA PRO A 94 -10.27 -3.03 7.50
C PRO A 94 -9.51 -2.41 8.68
N ASP A 95 -9.85 -2.84 9.90
CA ASP A 95 -9.15 -2.41 11.13
C ASP A 95 -7.91 -3.26 11.30
N ILE A 96 -6.76 -2.61 11.40
CA ILE A 96 -5.47 -3.29 11.51
C ILE A 96 -5.23 -3.67 12.98
N HIS A 97 -4.83 -4.91 13.20
CA HIS A 97 -4.54 -5.45 14.54
C HIS A 97 -3.06 -5.84 14.61
N PRO A 98 -2.16 -4.86 14.80
CA PRO A 98 -0.72 -5.14 14.82
C PRO A 98 -0.29 -5.70 16.16
N GLN A 99 0.71 -6.58 16.15
CA GLN A 99 1.33 -7.15 17.33
C GLN A 99 2.84 -7.24 17.19
N VAL A 100 3.55 -7.20 18.30
CA VAL A 100 5.01 -7.26 18.29
C VAL A 100 5.47 -8.56 18.95
N VAL A 101 6.24 -9.33 18.18
CA VAL A 101 6.94 -10.50 18.71
C VAL A 101 8.38 -10.08 19.00
N LYS A 102 8.75 -10.04 20.26
CA LYS A 102 10.09 -9.59 20.66
C LYS A 102 11.10 -10.71 20.54
N ASN A 103 12.28 -10.38 20.00
CA ASN A 103 13.43 -11.27 19.94
C ASN A 103 13.06 -12.65 19.40
N TYR A 104 12.54 -12.68 18.19
CA TYR A 104 12.03 -13.91 17.57
C TYR A 104 13.10 -15.01 17.61
N GLN A 105 12.71 -16.18 18.10
CA GLN A 105 13.64 -17.30 18.35
C GLN A 105 13.60 -18.38 17.24
N GLY A 106 12.87 -18.12 16.16
CA GLY A 106 12.67 -19.12 15.11
C GLY A 106 11.40 -19.94 15.34
N GLY A 107 10.99 -20.66 14.29
CA GLY A 107 9.81 -21.53 14.35
C GLY A 107 8.50 -20.77 14.05
N ASP A 108 7.42 -21.53 14.12
CA ASP A 108 6.08 -21.01 13.81
C ASP A 108 5.63 -19.95 14.82
N ILE A 109 4.91 -18.93 14.34
CA ILE A 109 4.39 -17.86 15.20
C ILE A 109 2.86 -17.98 15.24
N CYS A 110 2.29 -18.07 16.45
CA CYS A 110 0.83 -18.02 16.64
C CYS A 110 0.38 -16.56 16.50
N LEU A 111 -0.33 -16.25 15.43
CA LEU A 111 -0.85 -14.90 15.18
C LEU A 111 -2.13 -14.66 15.98
N ASN A 112 -3.01 -15.68 16.06
CA ASN A 112 -4.29 -15.55 16.74
C ASN A 112 -4.73 -16.94 17.24
N ALA A 113 -4.61 -17.16 18.53
CA ALA A 113 -4.92 -18.46 19.13
C ALA A 113 -6.40 -18.81 19.04
N GLU A 114 -7.28 -17.80 19.21
CA GLU A 114 -8.74 -18.04 19.17
C GLU A 114 -9.21 -18.49 17.78
N LYS A 115 -8.58 -17.94 16.75
CA LYS A 115 -8.92 -18.26 15.35
C LYS A 115 -7.99 -19.31 14.74
N ASN A 116 -7.03 -19.80 15.54
CA ASN A 116 -6.03 -20.79 15.12
C ASN A 116 -5.26 -20.32 13.86
N LEU A 117 -4.86 -19.04 13.84
CA LEU A 117 -4.09 -18.45 12.75
C LEU A 117 -2.60 -18.48 13.10
N TRP A 118 -1.79 -18.96 12.17
CA TRP A 118 -0.36 -19.13 12.38
C TRP A 118 0.42 -18.65 11.17
N LEU A 119 1.58 -18.08 11.41
CA LEU A 119 2.62 -17.88 10.40
C LEU A 119 3.52 -19.11 10.49
N ARG A 120 3.44 -20.00 9.51
CA ARG A 120 4.16 -21.26 9.50
C ARG A 120 5.48 -21.12 8.74
N VAL A 121 6.57 -21.51 9.35
CA VAL A 121 7.88 -21.49 8.68
C VAL A 121 7.87 -22.35 7.42
N ALA A 122 7.13 -23.48 7.42
CA ALA A 122 7.01 -24.34 6.25
C ALA A 122 6.38 -23.64 5.04
N GLU A 123 5.54 -22.61 5.29
CA GLU A 123 4.87 -21.81 4.25
C GLU A 123 5.63 -20.51 3.97
N HIS A 124 6.33 -19.98 4.98
CA HIS A 124 7.02 -18.69 4.96
C HIS A 124 8.43 -18.85 5.54
N PRO A 125 9.30 -19.60 4.84
CA PRO A 125 10.66 -19.84 5.36
C PRO A 125 11.50 -18.57 5.48
N GLU A 126 11.14 -17.52 4.75
CA GLU A 126 11.84 -16.24 4.79
C GLU A 126 11.81 -15.59 6.18
N VAL A 127 10.85 -15.95 7.04
CA VAL A 127 10.76 -15.35 8.39
C VAL A 127 11.98 -15.75 9.25
N GLU A 128 12.60 -16.88 8.97
CA GLU A 128 13.77 -17.34 9.75
C GLU A 128 15.01 -16.45 9.56
N ARG A 129 15.02 -15.57 8.53
CA ARG A 129 16.10 -14.59 8.37
C ARG A 129 16.13 -13.57 9.51
N TYR A 130 15.05 -13.48 10.26
CA TYR A 130 14.87 -12.46 11.30
C TYR A 130 15.00 -13.03 12.73
N VAL A 131 15.61 -14.21 12.87
CA VAL A 131 15.89 -14.77 14.21
C VAL A 131 16.78 -13.80 14.98
N GLY A 132 16.32 -13.42 16.18
CA GLY A 132 16.99 -12.43 17.03
C GLY A 132 16.42 -11.02 16.90
N ASP A 133 15.57 -10.77 15.91
CA ASP A 133 14.95 -9.45 15.70
C ASP A 133 13.57 -9.37 16.37
N ASP A 134 13.11 -8.16 16.56
CA ASP A 134 11.71 -7.89 16.92
C ASP A 134 10.89 -7.86 15.62
N LEU A 135 9.77 -8.60 15.61
CA LEU A 135 8.89 -8.67 14.44
C LEU A 135 7.59 -7.92 14.72
N LEU A 136 7.16 -7.12 13.76
CA LEU A 136 5.86 -6.48 13.78
C LEU A 136 4.97 -7.21 12.78
N LEU A 137 3.87 -7.78 13.26
CA LEU A 137 2.99 -8.67 12.48
C LEU A 137 1.54 -8.24 12.68
N SER A 138 0.65 -8.64 11.78
CA SER A 138 -0.79 -8.56 12.06
C SER A 138 -1.20 -9.79 12.87
N ASP A 139 -2.41 -9.75 13.45
CA ASP A 139 -2.97 -10.92 14.13
C ASP A 139 -3.59 -11.91 13.13
N GLY A 140 -3.38 -11.72 11.84
CA GLY A 140 -3.92 -12.59 10.80
C GLY A 140 -5.38 -12.32 10.43
N THR A 141 -6.07 -11.41 11.12
CA THR A 141 -7.45 -11.04 10.77
C THR A 141 -7.51 -9.81 9.88
N SER A 142 -6.40 -9.09 9.77
CA SER A 142 -6.26 -7.90 8.92
C SER A 142 -4.94 -7.97 8.15
N VAL A 143 -4.79 -7.13 7.14
CA VAL A 143 -3.45 -6.85 6.62
C VAL A 143 -2.64 -6.14 7.71
N LEU A 144 -1.31 -6.11 7.60
CA LEU A 144 -0.48 -5.35 8.54
C LEU A 144 -0.54 -3.84 8.24
N GLY A 145 -0.76 -3.48 6.97
CA GLY A 145 -0.75 -2.08 6.54
C GLY A 145 0.64 -1.48 6.47
N ALA A 146 1.69 -2.32 6.48
CA ALA A 146 3.05 -1.83 6.28
C ALA A 146 3.17 -1.14 4.93
N ASP A 147 2.50 -1.67 3.94
CA ASP A 147 2.18 -1.04 2.67
C ASP A 147 0.96 -0.12 2.90
N ASN A 148 1.07 1.22 3.04
CA ASN A 148 2.34 1.94 2.90
C ASN A 148 2.66 2.75 4.17
N LYS A 149 2.03 2.42 5.32
CA LYS A 149 2.21 3.15 6.59
C LYS A 149 3.64 3.04 7.14
N SER A 150 4.37 1.99 6.77
CA SER A 150 5.77 1.88 7.15
C SER A 150 6.60 2.97 6.45
N ALA A 151 6.34 3.23 5.17
CA ALA A 151 7.00 4.30 4.44
C ALA A 151 6.69 5.66 5.08
N ILE A 152 5.41 5.89 5.42
CA ILE A 152 5.02 7.14 6.10
C ILE A 152 5.81 7.28 7.40
N ALA A 153 5.88 6.23 8.23
CA ALA A 153 6.61 6.26 9.50
C ALA A 153 8.10 6.55 9.26
N ASN A 154 8.69 5.94 8.23
CA ASN A 154 10.08 6.15 7.87
C ASN A 154 10.33 7.59 7.41
N ILE A 155 9.49 8.13 6.53
CA ILE A 155 9.61 9.52 6.06
C ILE A 155 9.53 10.49 7.24
N MET A 156 8.52 10.33 8.11
CA MET A 156 8.33 11.21 9.26
C MET A 156 9.50 11.14 10.24
N THR A 157 10.04 9.93 10.45
CA THR A 157 11.19 9.75 11.33
C THR A 157 12.47 10.33 10.71
N ALA A 158 12.64 10.15 9.38
CA ALA A 158 13.80 10.74 8.69
C ALA A 158 13.77 12.27 8.76
N LEU A 159 12.60 12.88 8.56
CA LEU A 159 12.44 14.34 8.73
C LEU A 159 12.79 14.78 10.14
N HIS A 160 12.29 14.05 11.14
CA HIS A 160 12.59 14.34 12.55
C HIS A 160 14.11 14.31 12.79
N ILE A 161 14.79 13.28 12.28
CA ILE A 161 16.26 13.14 12.44
C ILE A 161 16.97 14.33 11.78
N ILE A 162 16.57 14.68 10.55
CA ILE A 162 17.19 15.78 9.80
C ILE A 162 17.07 17.09 10.58
N VAL A 163 15.88 17.36 11.12
CA VAL A 163 15.60 18.59 11.89
C VAL A 163 16.36 18.57 13.22
N GLU A 164 16.24 17.46 13.97
CA GLU A 164 16.87 17.35 15.31
C GLU A 164 18.38 17.46 15.25
N GLU A 165 18.99 16.84 14.24
CA GLU A 165 20.46 16.84 14.11
C GLU A 165 20.98 18.04 13.30
N GLY A 166 20.09 18.84 12.72
CA GLY A 166 20.50 19.99 11.91
C GLY A 166 21.29 19.60 10.68
N ARG A 167 20.98 18.44 10.09
CA ARG A 167 21.73 17.96 8.92
C ARG A 167 21.58 18.93 7.74
N PRO A 168 22.68 19.22 7.02
CA PRO A 168 22.59 20.07 5.84
C PRO A 168 21.71 19.43 4.75
N HIS A 169 20.75 20.19 4.21
CA HIS A 169 19.85 19.68 3.16
C HIS A 169 19.32 20.81 2.29
N GLY A 170 19.00 20.49 1.03
CA GLY A 170 18.21 21.36 0.17
C GLY A 170 16.73 21.34 0.56
N ASP A 171 15.87 21.93 -0.25
CA ASP A 171 14.42 21.83 0.01
C ASP A 171 13.99 20.36 -0.10
N ILE A 172 13.30 19.87 0.93
CA ILE A 172 12.69 18.53 0.93
C ILE A 172 11.19 18.72 0.96
N TYR A 173 10.52 18.13 -0.01
CA TYR A 173 9.06 18.13 -0.11
C TYR A 173 8.52 16.77 0.25
N VAL A 174 7.32 16.73 0.83
CA VAL A 174 6.60 15.48 1.04
C VAL A 174 5.26 15.54 0.34
N ALA A 175 4.78 14.37 -0.12
CA ALA A 175 3.42 14.20 -0.63
C ALA A 175 2.88 12.86 -0.14
N PHE A 176 1.81 12.91 0.69
CA PHE A 176 1.09 11.69 1.08
C PHE A 176 -0.24 11.69 0.35
N VAL A 177 -0.52 10.61 -0.38
CA VAL A 177 -1.64 10.55 -1.31
C VAL A 177 -2.64 9.45 -0.92
N PRO A 178 -3.94 9.67 -1.08
CA PRO A 178 -4.92 8.61 -0.84
C PRO A 178 -5.12 7.75 -2.09
N ASP A 179 -5.77 6.59 -1.89
CA ASP A 179 -6.33 5.76 -2.97
C ASP A 179 -5.30 5.33 -4.02
N GLU A 180 -4.13 4.92 -3.56
CA GLU A 180 -3.11 4.34 -4.43
C GLU A 180 -3.58 2.98 -4.93
N GLU A 181 -4.05 2.13 -3.99
CA GLU A 181 -4.39 0.72 -4.17
C GLU A 181 -5.55 0.48 -5.15
N ILE A 182 -6.30 1.53 -5.45
CA ILE A 182 -7.44 1.44 -6.39
C ILE A 182 -7.18 2.22 -7.68
N GLY A 183 -5.89 2.44 -8.00
CA GLY A 183 -5.48 2.97 -9.30
C GLY A 183 -4.89 4.35 -9.28
N LEU A 184 -4.11 4.69 -8.26
CA LEU A 184 -3.36 5.95 -8.16
C LEU A 184 -4.27 7.17 -8.21
N CYS A 185 -5.48 7.06 -7.58
CA CYS A 185 -6.49 8.12 -7.72
C CYS A 185 -6.03 9.42 -7.06
N GLY A 186 -5.39 9.33 -5.90
CA GLY A 186 -4.90 10.51 -5.19
C GLY A 186 -3.67 11.12 -5.84
N ALA A 187 -2.77 10.29 -6.40
CA ALA A 187 -1.58 10.81 -7.07
C ALA A 187 -1.95 11.73 -8.24
N LYS A 188 -3.06 11.42 -8.93
CA LYS A 188 -3.59 12.25 -10.03
C LYS A 188 -4.15 13.59 -9.56
N LYS A 189 -4.24 13.79 -8.23
CA LYS A 189 -4.77 15.02 -7.61
C LYS A 189 -3.69 15.88 -6.98
N ILE A 190 -2.42 15.52 -7.15
CA ILE A 190 -1.31 16.33 -6.65
C ILE A 190 -1.29 17.67 -7.40
N ASP A 191 -1.25 18.76 -6.65
CA ASP A 191 -1.02 20.09 -7.20
C ASP A 191 0.50 20.31 -7.26
N PHE A 192 1.06 20.24 -8.46
CA PHE A 192 2.50 20.40 -8.64
C PHE A 192 3.00 21.80 -8.33
N SER A 193 2.13 22.80 -8.18
CA SER A 193 2.56 24.09 -7.65
C SER A 193 2.90 24.03 -6.16
N LYS A 194 2.34 23.04 -5.46
CA LYS A 194 2.61 22.77 -4.03
C LYS A 194 3.71 21.71 -3.84
N PHE A 195 4.06 21.01 -4.92
CA PHE A 195 5.06 19.92 -4.90
C PHE A 195 6.02 20.12 -6.09
N PRO A 196 6.73 21.28 -6.15
CA PRO A 196 7.57 21.64 -7.30
C PRO A 196 8.98 21.06 -7.17
N VAL A 197 9.10 19.75 -7.26
CA VAL A 197 10.36 19.02 -7.04
C VAL A 197 11.10 18.78 -8.37
N ASP A 198 12.41 18.63 -8.30
CA ASP A 198 13.23 18.24 -9.45
C ASP A 198 13.10 16.73 -9.70
N PHE A 199 12.96 15.96 -8.61
CA PHE A 199 12.65 14.52 -8.67
C PHE A 199 12.08 14.09 -7.34
N ALA A 200 11.43 12.92 -7.34
CA ALA A 200 10.85 12.37 -6.12
C ALA A 200 11.14 10.87 -6.00
N TYR A 201 11.17 10.41 -4.77
CA TYR A 201 11.19 8.99 -4.43
C TYR A 201 9.82 8.61 -3.90
N THR A 202 9.19 7.61 -4.53
CA THR A 202 8.02 6.94 -3.97
C THR A 202 8.54 5.74 -3.18
N ILE A 203 8.29 5.75 -1.88
CA ILE A 203 8.85 4.72 -0.98
C ILE A 203 7.82 3.60 -0.89
N ASP A 204 7.93 2.64 -1.83
CA ASP A 204 6.89 1.63 -2.04
C ASP A 204 7.47 0.41 -2.76
N SER A 205 8.66 -0.02 -2.32
CA SER A 205 9.36 -1.17 -2.90
C SER A 205 9.30 -2.38 -1.97
N CYS A 206 9.57 -3.56 -2.52
CA CYS A 206 9.44 -4.82 -1.79
C CYS A 206 10.67 -5.15 -0.95
N GLU A 207 11.86 -4.92 -1.47
CA GLU A 207 13.10 -5.38 -0.82
C GLU A 207 13.91 -4.20 -0.26
N LEU A 208 14.54 -4.42 0.88
CA LEU A 208 15.41 -3.41 1.49
C LEU A 208 16.57 -3.06 0.55
N GLY A 209 16.69 -1.77 0.22
CA GLY A 209 17.73 -1.27 -0.68
C GLY A 209 17.38 -1.36 -2.16
N GLU A 210 16.20 -1.85 -2.48
CA GLU A 210 15.74 -1.91 -3.88
C GLU A 210 15.44 -0.50 -4.41
N ILE A 211 15.86 -0.25 -5.63
CA ILE A 211 15.52 0.96 -6.37
C ILE A 211 14.89 0.57 -7.70
N VAL A 212 13.59 0.87 -7.84
CA VAL A 212 12.85 0.63 -9.08
C VAL A 212 12.84 1.93 -9.88
N TRP A 213 13.38 1.88 -11.08
CA TRP A 213 13.49 3.08 -11.93
C TRP A 213 12.81 2.92 -13.29
N GLN A 214 12.23 1.75 -13.53
CA GLN A 214 11.45 1.47 -14.74
C GLN A 214 9.98 1.35 -14.38
N THR A 215 9.13 1.82 -15.27
CA THR A 215 7.67 1.68 -15.12
C THR A 215 7.15 0.55 -16.00
N PHE A 216 5.93 0.13 -15.74
CA PHE A 216 5.24 -0.89 -16.54
C PHE A 216 3.91 -0.34 -17.02
N ASN A 217 3.37 -0.97 -18.04
CA ASN A 217 2.03 -0.64 -18.55
C ASN A 217 1.05 -1.69 -18.03
N ALA A 218 -0.10 -1.22 -17.56
CA ALA A 218 -1.15 -2.10 -17.04
C ALA A 218 -2.48 -1.78 -17.71
N GLY A 219 -3.29 -2.80 -17.90
CA GLY A 219 -4.64 -2.65 -18.41
C GLY A 219 -5.55 -3.70 -17.80
N SER A 220 -6.82 -3.38 -17.69
CA SER A 220 -7.85 -4.30 -17.18
C SER A 220 -8.87 -4.59 -18.26
N ALA A 221 -9.30 -5.84 -18.30
CA ALA A 221 -10.36 -6.25 -19.22
C ALA A 221 -11.44 -6.97 -18.42
N TRP A 222 -12.69 -6.63 -18.72
CA TRP A 222 -13.84 -7.30 -18.14
C TRP A 222 -14.47 -8.19 -19.21
N VAL A 223 -14.67 -9.46 -18.88
CA VAL A 223 -15.25 -10.43 -19.81
C VAL A 223 -16.55 -10.97 -19.22
N ASP A 224 -17.66 -10.61 -19.83
CA ASP A 224 -18.98 -11.08 -19.41
C ASP A 224 -19.37 -12.27 -20.28
N ILE A 225 -19.62 -13.41 -19.64
CA ILE A 225 -19.98 -14.65 -20.34
C ILE A 225 -21.42 -15.01 -19.98
N GLN A 226 -22.26 -14.95 -20.98
CA GLN A 226 -23.70 -15.25 -20.82
C GLN A 226 -24.01 -16.65 -21.30
N GLY A 227 -24.58 -17.46 -20.43
CA GLY A 227 -24.99 -18.82 -20.77
C GLY A 227 -26.45 -18.89 -21.17
N ILE A 228 -26.85 -20.08 -21.62
CA ILE A 228 -28.25 -20.40 -21.93
C ILE A 228 -28.67 -21.56 -21.04
N THR A 229 -29.70 -21.34 -20.22
CA THR A 229 -30.24 -22.40 -19.36
C THR A 229 -31.25 -23.25 -20.13
N ALA A 230 -31.32 -24.51 -19.75
CA ALA A 230 -32.31 -25.44 -20.30
C ALA A 230 -32.64 -26.49 -19.23
N HIS A 231 -33.85 -27.04 -19.30
CA HIS A 231 -34.26 -28.13 -18.41
C HIS A 231 -33.39 -29.37 -18.68
N PRO A 232 -32.92 -30.08 -17.65
CA PRO A 232 -32.05 -31.24 -17.86
C PRO A 232 -32.56 -32.26 -18.88
N MET A 233 -33.86 -32.48 -18.94
CA MET A 233 -34.45 -33.42 -19.89
C MET A 233 -34.33 -33.01 -21.37
N SER A 234 -34.11 -31.71 -21.62
CA SER A 234 -34.05 -31.17 -22.99
C SER A 234 -32.82 -30.32 -23.24
N SER A 235 -31.80 -30.43 -22.37
CA SER A 235 -30.62 -29.58 -22.41
C SER A 235 -29.68 -29.88 -23.57
N LYS A 236 -29.68 -31.09 -24.10
CA LYS A 236 -28.76 -31.50 -25.16
C LYS A 236 -28.96 -30.63 -26.40
N GLY A 237 -27.89 -29.92 -26.79
CA GLY A 237 -27.88 -29.01 -27.92
C GLY A 237 -28.56 -27.66 -27.68
N GLN A 238 -29.07 -27.42 -26.47
CA GLN A 238 -29.75 -26.17 -26.12
C GLN A 238 -29.03 -25.40 -24.97
N LEU A 239 -28.49 -26.16 -24.02
CA LEU A 239 -27.80 -25.54 -22.86
C LEU A 239 -26.42 -25.03 -23.26
N LEU A 240 -26.11 -23.81 -22.87
CA LEU A 240 -24.77 -23.27 -22.97
C LEU A 240 -24.27 -22.94 -21.55
N ASN A 241 -23.35 -23.77 -21.05
CA ASN A 241 -22.81 -23.60 -19.69
C ASN A 241 -21.75 -22.53 -19.70
N PRO A 242 -21.98 -21.35 -19.06
CA PRO A 242 -21.00 -20.26 -19.09
C PRO A 242 -19.71 -20.61 -18.39
N ILE A 243 -19.72 -21.54 -17.41
CA ILE A 243 -18.49 -21.97 -16.73
C ILE A 243 -17.60 -22.72 -17.72
N LEU A 244 -18.17 -23.57 -18.58
CA LEU A 244 -17.37 -24.28 -19.60
C LEU A 244 -16.79 -23.29 -20.62
N VAL A 245 -17.58 -22.29 -21.02
CA VAL A 245 -17.09 -21.25 -21.93
C VAL A 245 -15.95 -20.46 -21.27
N ALA A 246 -16.11 -20.13 -19.98
CA ALA A 246 -15.03 -19.46 -19.22
C ALA A 246 -13.77 -20.33 -19.15
N HIS A 247 -13.95 -21.62 -18.91
CA HIS A 247 -12.83 -22.58 -18.89
C HIS A 247 -12.06 -22.57 -20.22
N ASP A 248 -12.83 -22.65 -21.33
CA ASP A 248 -12.23 -22.63 -22.66
C ASP A 248 -11.50 -21.31 -22.92
N PHE A 249 -12.12 -20.19 -22.56
CA PHE A 249 -11.49 -18.87 -22.69
C PHE A 249 -10.18 -18.78 -21.89
N ILE A 250 -10.21 -19.22 -20.62
CA ILE A 250 -9.01 -19.23 -19.79
C ILE A 250 -7.94 -20.13 -20.39
N GLY A 251 -8.34 -21.26 -20.97
CA GLY A 251 -7.43 -22.18 -21.63
C GLY A 251 -6.71 -21.61 -22.85
N MET A 252 -7.22 -20.52 -23.43
CA MET A 252 -6.56 -19.81 -24.53
C MET A 252 -5.46 -18.87 -24.07
N LEU A 253 -5.45 -18.53 -22.77
CA LEU A 253 -4.43 -17.63 -22.21
C LEU A 253 -3.15 -18.42 -21.97
N ASP A 254 -2.01 -17.81 -22.35
CA ASP A 254 -0.72 -18.45 -22.18
C ASP A 254 -0.33 -18.45 -20.69
N ARG A 255 -0.26 -19.64 -20.11
CA ARG A 255 0.14 -19.80 -18.70
C ARG A 255 1.54 -19.29 -18.41
N GLY A 256 2.41 -19.29 -19.43
CA GLY A 256 3.75 -18.73 -19.28
C GLY A 256 3.76 -17.22 -19.04
N GLN A 257 2.60 -16.56 -19.20
CA GLN A 257 2.45 -15.14 -18.96
C GLN A 257 1.68 -14.81 -17.66
N THR A 258 1.50 -15.82 -16.79
CA THR A 258 0.90 -15.54 -15.46
C THR A 258 2.00 -15.28 -14.44
N PRO A 259 1.70 -14.58 -13.35
CA PRO A 259 2.72 -14.21 -12.35
C PRO A 259 3.50 -15.39 -11.77
N GLU A 260 2.91 -16.58 -11.78
CA GLU A 260 3.58 -17.78 -11.26
C GLU A 260 4.75 -18.20 -12.15
N PHE A 261 4.83 -17.73 -13.39
CA PHE A 261 5.83 -18.20 -14.36
C PHE A 261 6.71 -17.10 -14.92
N THR A 262 6.35 -15.83 -14.74
CA THR A 262 7.13 -14.74 -15.33
C THR A 262 7.04 -13.47 -14.49
N GLU A 263 8.11 -12.70 -14.54
CA GLU A 263 8.17 -11.35 -13.94
C GLU A 263 7.89 -10.27 -15.00
N LYS A 264 7.72 -10.66 -16.27
CA LYS A 264 7.63 -9.67 -17.37
C LYS A 264 6.20 -9.21 -17.67
N THR A 265 5.28 -10.14 -17.74
CA THR A 265 3.88 -9.83 -18.13
C THR A 265 2.95 -10.68 -17.27
N UNK A 266 2.14 -10.21 -16.51
CA UNK A 266 1.36 -10.92 -15.64
C UNK A 266 -0.09 -10.77 -16.03
N UNK A 267 -0.73 -11.59 -16.08
CA UNK A 267 -2.11 -11.62 -16.33
C UNK A 267 -2.74 -12.17 -15.12
N UNK A 268 -3.06 -11.51 -14.31
CA UNK A 268 -3.74 -11.89 -13.18
C UNK A 268 -5.18 -11.90 -13.50
N GLY A 269 -5.80 -12.88 -13.19
CA GLY A 269 -7.22 -13.05 -13.42
C GLY A 269 -7.99 -13.27 -12.12
N ARG A 270 -9.08 -12.54 -11.96
CA ARG A 270 -10.02 -12.74 -10.83
C ARG A 270 -11.38 -13.11 -11.39
N SER A 271 -12.06 -14.07 -10.77
CA SER A 271 -13.43 -14.41 -11.12
C SER A 271 -14.40 -13.80 -10.11
N ARG A 272 -15.47 -13.19 -10.60
CA ARG A 272 -16.54 -12.65 -9.75
C ARG A 272 -17.87 -13.21 -10.25
N GLN A 273 -18.56 -13.88 -9.35
CA GLN A 273 -19.90 -14.37 -9.69
C GLN A 273 -20.90 -13.24 -9.45
N MET A 274 -21.54 -12.81 -10.51
CA MET A 274 -22.58 -11.78 -10.39
C MET A 274 -23.82 -12.37 -9.71
N PRO A 275 -24.45 -11.63 -8.82
CA PRO A 275 -25.72 -12.10 -8.25
C PRO A 275 -26.75 -12.28 -9.36
N ARG A 276 -27.54 -13.35 -9.26
CA ARG A 276 -28.61 -13.57 -10.20
C ARG A 276 -29.65 -12.46 -10.06
N VAL A 277 -29.88 -11.74 -11.14
CA VAL A 277 -31.05 -10.85 -11.20
C VAL A 277 -32.24 -11.79 -11.42
N ALA A 278 -33.16 -11.80 -10.46
CA ALA A 278 -34.34 -12.64 -10.52
C ALA A 278 -35.32 -12.12 -11.58
#